data_48b89311818b469131d6d492a9b8c172
#
_entry.id   48b89311818b469131d6d492a9b8c172
#
_cell.length_a   1.000
_cell.length_b   1.000
_cell.length_c   1.000
_cell.angle_alpha   90.00
_cell.angle_beta   90.00
_cell.angle_gamma   90.00
#
_symmetry.space_group_name_H-M   'P 1'
#
loop_
_entity.id
_entity.type
_entity.pdbx_description
1 polymer ?
#
loop_
_entity_poly.entity_id
_entity_poly.type
_entity_poly.pdbx_seq_one_letter_code
_entity_poly.pdbx_strand_id
1 'polypeptide(L)'
;MFNSSLAQEMVSFLELRKMSVSENTVSHEKSVLRLLDQHLLTHGFCGKELSEDILDSWILTLSGKSKTVKEKVAVARGFAKYLNTLGHSSFLPQLPKVKSDYIPYIYSDEELLQIMHYADNLMPTRPNECSDFLHLKVPMAIRILYGCGTRLGETMALQRKDVDFKAGTIFLRKTKFSKERLIPAHESLMEILEQYCLALGIMDKPDAYLFPGRKPEHHFTSRQMDTWFSEILRLSNIDQRNKPKNERSACIHCFRHLFVLKSMQQLEAAGHPVDLNDLLLPTYLGHECLIDTDKYMRFSGVQVPESLEAFEAFTDGLIPFVEVPYAEE
;
A
#
# COMPACT_ATOMS: atom_id res chain seq x y z
N MET A 1 26.67 -9.56 1.73
CA MET A 1 27.53 -10.07 0.65
C MET A 1 26.97 -11.42 0.30
N PHE A 2 27.00 -11.85 -0.95
CA PHE A 2 26.66 -13.22 -1.36
C PHE A 2 27.94 -14.05 -1.36
N ASN A 3 27.85 -15.34 -1.06
CA ASN A 3 29.02 -16.19 -0.86
C ASN A 3 28.93 -17.56 -1.55
N SER A 4 27.79 -17.91 -2.17
CA SER A 4 27.65 -19.15 -2.97
C SER A 4 28.38 -19.07 -4.32
N SER A 5 28.41 -20.17 -5.05
CA SER A 5 28.94 -20.22 -6.42
C SER A 5 28.22 -19.27 -7.39
N LEU A 6 27.00 -18.79 -7.05
CA LEU A 6 26.19 -17.85 -7.83
C LEU A 6 26.31 -16.39 -7.34
N ALA A 7 27.23 -16.09 -6.41
CA ALA A 7 27.37 -14.76 -5.82
C ALA A 7 27.54 -13.64 -6.85
N GLN A 8 28.36 -13.87 -7.88
CA GLN A 8 28.63 -12.92 -8.95
C GLN A 8 27.36 -12.65 -9.78
N GLU A 9 26.65 -13.71 -10.13
CA GLU A 9 25.42 -13.65 -10.92
C GLU A 9 24.31 -12.93 -10.16
N MET A 10 24.19 -13.15 -8.83
CA MET A 10 23.23 -12.43 -7.96
C MET A 10 23.53 -10.92 -7.92
N VAL A 11 24.80 -10.52 -7.84
CA VAL A 11 25.19 -9.11 -7.89
C VAL A 11 24.83 -8.52 -9.25
N SER A 12 25.20 -9.17 -10.35
CA SER A 12 24.93 -8.71 -11.71
C SER A 12 23.42 -8.60 -12.00
N PHE A 13 22.63 -9.55 -11.51
CA PHE A 13 21.18 -9.50 -11.58
C PHE A 13 20.62 -8.27 -10.87
N LEU A 14 21.06 -7.97 -9.65
CA LEU A 14 20.59 -6.82 -8.89
C LEU A 14 21.01 -5.48 -9.55
N GLU A 15 22.20 -5.40 -10.16
CA GLU A 15 22.61 -4.22 -10.92
C GLU A 15 21.71 -4.00 -12.14
N LEU A 16 21.37 -5.07 -12.86
CA LEU A 16 20.41 -5.00 -13.97
C LEU A 16 19.03 -4.54 -13.48
N ARG A 17 18.57 -5.04 -12.33
CA ARG A 17 17.27 -4.66 -11.73
C ARG A 17 17.22 -3.19 -11.33
N LYS A 18 18.31 -2.61 -10.85
CA LYS A 18 18.39 -1.17 -10.51
C LYS A 18 17.99 -0.25 -11.66
N MET A 19 18.19 -0.68 -12.90
CA MET A 19 17.85 0.10 -14.10
C MET A 19 16.33 0.13 -14.38
N SER A 20 15.55 -0.81 -13.83
CA SER A 20 14.15 -1.03 -14.23
C SER A 20 13.14 -0.96 -13.07
N VAL A 21 13.59 -1.02 -11.81
CA VAL A 21 12.71 -1.04 -10.65
C VAL A 21 13.20 -0.09 -9.55
N SER A 22 12.31 0.21 -8.59
CA SER A 22 12.63 1.10 -7.47
C SER A 22 13.69 0.50 -6.53
N GLU A 23 14.43 1.36 -5.81
CA GLU A 23 15.42 0.94 -4.80
C GLU A 23 14.83 0.02 -3.73
N ASN A 24 13.59 0.27 -3.31
CA ASN A 24 12.88 -0.59 -2.37
C ASN A 24 12.67 -2.00 -2.92
N THR A 25 12.32 -2.11 -4.21
CA THR A 25 12.17 -3.40 -4.89
C THR A 25 13.51 -4.14 -4.95
N VAL A 26 14.58 -3.45 -5.33
CA VAL A 26 15.95 -4.02 -5.36
C VAL A 26 16.38 -4.48 -3.96
N SER A 27 16.10 -3.70 -2.93
CA SER A 27 16.40 -4.05 -1.54
C SER A 27 15.64 -5.29 -1.08
N HIS A 28 14.38 -5.43 -1.47
CA HIS A 28 13.58 -6.63 -1.23
C HIS A 28 14.15 -7.84 -1.97
N GLU A 29 14.41 -7.72 -3.29
CA GLU A 29 15.00 -8.79 -4.11
C GLU A 29 16.34 -9.25 -3.53
N LYS A 30 17.19 -8.30 -3.10
CA LYS A 30 18.46 -8.60 -2.42
C LYS A 30 18.27 -9.40 -1.15
N SER A 31 17.26 -9.08 -0.36
CA SER A 31 16.95 -9.80 0.89
C SER A 31 16.50 -11.24 0.61
N VAL A 32 15.69 -11.44 -0.43
CA VAL A 32 15.25 -12.78 -0.85
C VAL A 32 16.41 -13.60 -1.41
N LEU A 33 17.24 -12.99 -2.27
CA LEU A 33 18.42 -13.67 -2.81
C LEU A 33 19.43 -14.07 -1.74
N ARG A 34 19.53 -13.31 -0.63
CA ARG A 34 20.35 -13.73 0.53
C ARG A 34 19.85 -15.02 1.18
N LEU A 35 18.52 -15.20 1.25
CA LEU A 35 17.96 -16.45 1.76
C LEU A 35 18.29 -17.63 0.84
N LEU A 36 18.21 -17.41 -0.47
CA LEU A 36 18.59 -18.42 -1.45
C LEU A 36 20.10 -18.71 -1.40
N ASP A 37 20.96 -17.69 -1.37
CA ASP A 37 22.41 -17.82 -1.25
C ASP A 37 22.82 -18.63 -0.02
N GLN A 38 22.21 -18.37 1.12
CA GLN A 38 22.46 -19.11 2.35
C GLN A 38 22.02 -20.57 2.24
N HIS A 39 20.89 -20.84 1.60
CA HIS A 39 20.42 -22.21 1.35
C HIS A 39 21.39 -22.97 0.45
N LEU A 40 21.86 -22.35 -0.63
CA LEU A 40 22.83 -22.93 -1.56
C LEU A 40 24.13 -23.28 -0.83
N LEU A 41 24.64 -22.41 0.04
CA LEU A 41 25.83 -22.67 0.86
C LEU A 41 25.64 -23.84 1.81
N THR A 42 24.50 -23.89 2.50
CA THR A 42 24.18 -24.95 3.46
C THR A 42 24.12 -26.33 2.80
N HIS A 43 23.72 -26.39 1.52
CA HIS A 43 23.63 -27.63 0.74
C HIS A 43 24.89 -27.91 -0.09
N GLY A 44 25.97 -27.16 0.12
CA GLY A 44 27.23 -27.36 -0.61
C GLY A 44 27.13 -27.19 -2.13
N PHE A 45 26.21 -26.31 -2.59
CA PHE A 45 25.97 -26.10 -4.00
C PHE A 45 27.18 -25.40 -4.66
N CYS A 46 27.75 -26.03 -5.67
CA CYS A 46 28.92 -25.54 -6.42
C CYS A 46 28.61 -25.26 -7.91
N GLY A 47 27.39 -25.55 -8.35
CA GLY A 47 26.96 -25.40 -9.75
C GLY A 47 26.66 -23.96 -10.15
N LYS A 48 26.29 -23.80 -11.43
CA LYS A 48 25.77 -22.55 -12.01
C LYS A 48 24.29 -22.66 -12.43
N GLU A 49 23.71 -23.86 -12.38
CA GLU A 49 22.34 -24.16 -12.78
C GLU A 49 21.52 -24.58 -11.58
N LEU A 50 20.43 -23.88 -11.35
CA LEU A 50 19.51 -24.20 -10.25
C LEU A 50 18.58 -25.33 -10.69
N SER A 51 18.76 -26.53 -10.12
CA SER A 51 17.86 -27.66 -10.36
C SER A 51 16.51 -27.50 -9.68
N GLU A 52 15.53 -28.30 -10.10
CA GLU A 52 14.20 -28.37 -9.46
C GLU A 52 14.34 -28.73 -7.98
N ASP A 53 15.10 -29.79 -7.66
CA ASP A 53 15.28 -30.27 -6.29
C ASP A 53 15.83 -29.19 -5.34
N ILE A 54 16.82 -28.41 -5.77
CA ILE A 54 17.41 -27.36 -4.93
C ILE A 54 16.45 -26.20 -4.70
N LEU A 55 15.67 -25.84 -5.71
CA LEU A 55 14.67 -24.76 -5.58
C LEU A 55 13.47 -25.21 -4.75
N ASP A 56 12.99 -26.44 -4.92
CA ASP A 56 11.89 -26.98 -4.15
C ASP A 56 12.29 -27.15 -2.67
N SER A 57 13.50 -27.66 -2.40
CA SER A 57 14.02 -27.74 -1.03
C SER A 57 14.12 -26.34 -0.39
N TRP A 58 14.53 -25.32 -1.14
CA TRP A 58 14.54 -23.94 -0.66
C TRP A 58 13.13 -23.41 -0.41
N ILE A 59 12.17 -23.64 -1.33
CA ILE A 59 10.78 -23.20 -1.18
C ILE A 59 10.16 -23.77 0.10
N LEU A 60 10.43 -25.01 0.44
CA LEU A 60 9.98 -25.66 1.68
C LEU A 60 10.50 -24.97 2.95
N THR A 61 11.64 -24.29 2.89
CA THR A 61 12.17 -23.51 4.03
C THR A 61 11.50 -22.17 4.23
N LEU A 62 10.73 -21.69 3.22
CA LEU A 62 10.14 -20.36 3.26
C LEU A 62 8.96 -20.31 4.23
N SER A 63 9.01 -19.38 5.16
CA SER A 63 7.93 -19.08 6.10
C SER A 63 7.18 -17.81 5.74
N GLY A 64 5.93 -17.70 6.20
CA GLY A 64 5.08 -16.54 6.03
C GLY A 64 3.73 -16.85 5.37
N LYS A 65 2.92 -15.80 5.13
CA LYS A 65 1.65 -15.92 4.42
C LYS A 65 1.90 -16.36 2.96
N SER A 66 0.95 -17.09 2.36
CA SER A 66 1.06 -17.61 0.99
C SER A 66 1.45 -16.54 -0.04
N LYS A 67 0.95 -15.31 0.10
CA LYS A 67 1.34 -14.18 -0.74
C LYS A 67 2.83 -13.83 -0.60
N THR A 68 3.35 -13.79 0.62
CA THR A 68 4.77 -13.50 0.89
C THR A 68 5.68 -14.60 0.33
N VAL A 69 5.26 -15.87 0.46
CA VAL A 69 5.99 -17.00 -0.15
C VAL A 69 5.99 -16.85 -1.67
N LYS A 70 4.82 -16.55 -2.29
CA LYS A 70 4.73 -16.31 -3.73
C LYS A 70 5.68 -15.19 -4.20
N GLU A 71 5.75 -14.09 -3.47
CA GLU A 71 6.65 -12.97 -3.79
C GLU A 71 8.13 -13.41 -3.74
N LYS A 72 8.52 -14.17 -2.72
CA LYS A 72 9.88 -14.73 -2.63
C LYS A 72 10.19 -15.69 -3.79
N VAL A 73 9.27 -16.60 -4.11
CA VAL A 73 9.42 -17.53 -5.24
C VAL A 73 9.49 -16.77 -6.58
N ALA A 74 8.74 -15.67 -6.73
CA ALA A 74 8.80 -14.85 -7.93
C ALA A 74 10.17 -14.21 -8.14
N VAL A 75 10.85 -13.78 -7.07
CA VAL A 75 12.23 -13.28 -7.14
C VAL A 75 13.19 -14.37 -7.59
N ALA A 76 13.14 -15.56 -6.97
CA ALA A 76 13.98 -16.69 -7.34
C ALA A 76 13.73 -17.13 -8.79
N ARG A 77 12.47 -17.16 -9.24
CA ARG A 77 12.10 -17.41 -10.63
C ARG A 77 12.67 -16.34 -11.59
N GLY A 78 12.65 -15.07 -11.19
CA GLY A 78 13.26 -13.97 -11.96
C GLY A 78 14.77 -14.16 -12.09
N PHE A 79 15.44 -14.56 -11.02
CA PHE A 79 16.87 -14.85 -11.02
C PHE A 79 17.20 -16.10 -11.86
N ALA A 80 16.42 -17.17 -11.77
CA ALA A 80 16.59 -18.36 -12.62
C ALA A 80 16.41 -18.02 -14.12
N LYS A 81 15.44 -17.16 -14.47
CA LYS A 81 15.31 -16.64 -15.84
C LYS A 81 16.58 -15.90 -16.29
N TYR A 82 17.13 -15.06 -15.42
CA TYR A 82 18.39 -14.35 -15.72
C TYR A 82 19.54 -15.33 -15.95
N LEU A 83 19.71 -16.38 -15.13
CA LEU A 83 20.71 -17.42 -15.36
C LEU A 83 20.52 -18.11 -16.71
N ASN A 84 19.29 -18.37 -17.12
CA ASN A 84 19.00 -18.95 -18.44
C ASN A 84 19.41 -18.02 -19.60
N THR A 85 19.36 -16.70 -19.43
CA THR A 85 19.90 -15.76 -20.42
C THR A 85 21.43 -15.78 -20.53
N LEU A 86 22.12 -16.26 -19.49
CA LEU A 86 23.56 -16.46 -19.47
C LEU A 86 23.99 -17.84 -20.01
N GLY A 87 23.04 -18.67 -20.46
CA GLY A 87 23.29 -19.99 -20.99
C GLY A 87 23.26 -21.12 -19.97
N HIS A 88 22.81 -20.84 -18.73
CA HIS A 88 22.64 -21.85 -17.66
C HIS A 88 21.20 -22.40 -17.68
N SER A 89 21.02 -23.71 -17.74
CA SER A 89 19.70 -24.35 -17.79
C SER A 89 19.08 -24.49 -16.40
N SER A 90 18.69 -23.36 -15.79
CA SER A 90 18.06 -23.35 -14.47
C SER A 90 16.54 -23.59 -14.54
N PHE A 91 16.03 -24.38 -13.61
CA PHE A 91 14.60 -24.64 -13.45
C PHE A 91 13.80 -23.38 -13.09
N LEU A 92 12.60 -23.27 -13.62
CA LEU A 92 11.70 -22.12 -13.34
C LEU A 92 10.57 -22.54 -12.42
N PRO A 93 10.66 -22.30 -11.08
CA PRO A 93 9.68 -22.78 -10.14
C PRO A 93 8.28 -22.19 -10.42
N GLN A 94 7.23 -23.00 -10.22
CA GLN A 94 5.87 -22.53 -10.36
C GLN A 94 5.51 -21.58 -9.22
N LEU A 95 4.74 -20.54 -9.54
CA LEU A 95 4.29 -19.59 -8.52
C LEU A 95 3.13 -20.21 -7.73
N PRO A 96 3.23 -20.24 -6.38
CA PRO A 96 2.14 -20.71 -5.55
C PRO A 96 0.83 -19.98 -5.83
N LYS A 97 -0.28 -20.72 -5.89
CA LYS A 97 -1.62 -20.12 -5.96
C LYS A 97 -1.92 -19.40 -4.64
N VAL A 98 -2.36 -18.16 -4.72
CA VAL A 98 -2.74 -17.37 -3.54
C VAL A 98 -4.25 -17.14 -3.61
N LYS A 99 -4.96 -17.61 -2.60
CA LYS A 99 -6.36 -17.21 -2.41
C LYS A 99 -6.39 -15.77 -1.89
N SER A 100 -7.19 -14.92 -2.49
CA SER A 100 -7.38 -13.54 -2.02
C SER A 100 -8.56 -13.55 -1.06
N ASP A 101 -8.27 -13.79 0.20
CA ASP A 101 -9.19 -13.73 1.34
C ASP A 101 -8.97 -12.44 2.18
N TYR A 102 -8.38 -11.43 1.53
CA TYR A 102 -8.05 -10.17 2.17
C TYR A 102 -9.29 -9.32 2.40
N ILE A 103 -9.58 -9.04 3.68
CA ILE A 103 -10.59 -8.08 4.11
C ILE A 103 -9.84 -6.88 4.74
N PRO A 104 -9.95 -5.66 4.19
CA PRO A 104 -9.37 -4.47 4.81
C PRO A 104 -10.11 -4.12 6.08
N TYR A 105 -9.41 -3.50 7.02
CA TYR A 105 -10.04 -2.83 8.14
C TYR A 105 -10.66 -1.51 7.66
N ILE A 106 -11.90 -1.25 8.06
CA ILE A 106 -12.61 0.02 7.81
C ILE A 106 -12.89 0.65 9.16
N TYR A 107 -12.43 1.88 9.33
CA TYR A 107 -12.71 2.65 10.56
C TYR A 107 -14.18 3.01 10.64
N SER A 108 -14.79 2.82 11.83
CA SER A 108 -16.10 3.40 12.14
C SER A 108 -16.00 4.92 12.29
N ASP A 109 -17.13 5.60 12.28
CA ASP A 109 -17.16 7.06 12.48
C ASP A 109 -16.69 7.43 13.90
N GLU A 110 -16.98 6.60 14.90
CA GLU A 110 -16.51 6.78 16.28
C GLU A 110 -14.99 6.59 16.38
N GLU A 111 -14.43 5.55 15.74
CA GLU A 111 -12.99 5.33 15.70
C GLU A 111 -12.28 6.47 14.98
N LEU A 112 -12.87 6.99 13.89
CA LEU A 112 -12.33 8.13 13.16
C LEU A 112 -12.27 9.38 14.04
N LEU A 113 -13.34 9.68 14.80
CA LEU A 113 -13.37 10.80 15.73
C LEU A 113 -12.32 10.66 16.83
N GLN A 114 -12.14 9.45 17.37
CA GLN A 114 -11.11 9.18 18.39
C GLN A 114 -9.71 9.36 17.80
N ILE A 115 -9.44 8.83 16.59
CA ILE A 115 -8.16 9.00 15.90
C ILE A 115 -7.85 10.49 15.69
N MET A 116 -8.83 11.27 15.20
CA MET A 116 -8.65 12.71 15.01
C MET A 116 -8.38 13.43 16.33
N HIS A 117 -9.15 13.11 17.38
CA HIS A 117 -8.95 13.68 18.72
C HIS A 117 -7.54 13.43 19.25
N TYR A 118 -7.07 12.19 19.23
CA TYR A 118 -5.72 11.87 19.73
C TYR A 118 -4.61 12.39 18.82
N ALA A 119 -4.86 12.50 17.51
CA ALA A 119 -3.91 13.12 16.59
C ALA A 119 -3.73 14.61 16.89
N ASP A 120 -4.82 15.35 17.09
CA ASP A 120 -4.81 16.78 17.40
C ASP A 120 -4.19 17.09 18.78
N ASN A 121 -4.28 16.15 19.71
CA ASN A 121 -3.71 16.26 21.06
C ASN A 121 -2.39 15.48 21.23
N LEU A 122 -1.73 15.14 20.12
CA LEU A 122 -0.50 14.37 20.18
C LEU A 122 0.64 15.18 20.81
N MET A 123 1.13 14.71 21.94
CA MET A 123 2.27 15.30 22.62
C MET A 123 3.51 14.42 22.46
N PRO A 124 4.65 14.98 22.01
CA PRO A 124 5.89 14.22 21.96
C PRO A 124 6.32 13.83 23.38
N THR A 125 6.56 12.55 23.58
CA THR A 125 6.97 12.02 24.90
C THR A 125 8.43 12.27 25.23
N ARG A 126 9.24 12.63 24.21
CA ARG A 126 10.67 12.91 24.36
C ARG A 126 11.08 14.17 23.60
N PRO A 127 11.81 15.11 24.26
CA PRO A 127 12.21 16.38 23.64
C PRO A 127 13.14 16.24 22.41
N ASN A 128 13.82 15.09 22.27
CA ASN A 128 14.84 14.87 21.23
C ASN A 128 14.32 14.12 19.99
N GLU A 129 13.05 13.70 19.96
CA GLU A 129 12.47 13.06 18.79
C GLU A 129 11.92 14.12 17.87
N CYS A 130 12.69 14.52 16.87
CA CYS A 130 12.29 15.23 15.65
C CYS A 130 10.92 15.95 15.70
N SER A 131 10.69 16.66 16.79
CA SER A 131 9.36 17.04 17.26
C SER A 131 8.92 18.40 16.78
N ASP A 132 9.76 19.09 15.96
CA ASP A 132 9.35 20.38 15.45
C ASP A 132 8.05 20.24 14.66
N PHE A 133 7.00 20.81 15.24
CA PHE A 133 5.65 20.81 14.66
C PHE A 133 5.00 19.41 14.48
N LEU A 134 5.40 18.39 15.27
CA LEU A 134 4.78 17.05 15.18
C LEU A 134 3.26 17.10 15.39
N HIS A 135 2.83 17.92 16.35
CA HIS A 135 1.42 18.17 16.69
C HIS A 135 0.64 18.85 15.54
N LEU A 136 1.30 19.39 14.54
CA LEU A 136 0.68 19.90 13.31
C LEU A 136 0.82 18.91 12.16
N LYS A 137 2.02 18.30 11.99
CA LYS A 137 2.31 17.40 10.85
C LYS A 137 1.47 16.14 10.84
N VAL A 138 1.35 15.47 11.99
CA VAL A 138 0.62 14.20 12.05
C VAL A 138 -0.88 14.37 11.81
N PRO A 139 -1.58 15.31 12.48
CA PRO A 139 -2.99 15.55 12.21
C PRO A 139 -3.26 15.97 10.77
N MET A 140 -2.40 16.83 10.21
CA MET A 140 -2.58 17.30 8.83
C MET A 140 -2.39 16.17 7.82
N ALA A 141 -1.40 15.30 8.02
CA ALA A 141 -1.19 14.11 7.18
C ALA A 141 -2.42 13.18 7.20
N ILE A 142 -3.00 12.95 8.38
CA ILE A 142 -4.21 12.13 8.53
C ILE A 142 -5.39 12.76 7.77
N ARG A 143 -5.56 14.09 7.85
CA ARG A 143 -6.63 14.80 7.14
C ARG A 143 -6.48 14.69 5.62
N ILE A 144 -5.27 14.81 5.08
CA ILE A 144 -5.04 14.62 3.64
C ILE A 144 -5.30 13.17 3.22
N LEU A 145 -4.83 12.19 4.02
CA LEU A 145 -5.05 10.77 3.74
C LEU A 145 -6.55 10.41 3.75
N TYR A 146 -7.30 10.94 4.71
CA TYR A 146 -8.74 10.74 4.81
C TYR A 146 -9.52 11.50 3.73
N GLY A 147 -9.26 12.80 3.53
CA GLY A 147 -10.02 13.66 2.64
C GLY A 147 -9.67 13.50 1.15
N CYS A 148 -8.49 12.95 0.83
CA CYS A 148 -8.03 12.78 -0.56
C CYS A 148 -7.69 11.34 -0.93
N GLY A 149 -7.75 10.38 -0.01
CA GLY A 149 -7.46 8.98 -0.30
C GLY A 149 -6.06 8.71 -0.88
N THR A 150 -5.09 9.60 -0.66
CA THR A 150 -3.72 9.48 -1.17
C THR A 150 -2.96 8.30 -0.55
N ARG A 151 -1.87 7.86 -1.20
CA ARG A 151 -0.95 6.91 -0.55
C ARG A 151 -0.05 7.65 0.42
N LEU A 152 0.31 6.99 1.53
CA LEU A 152 1.17 7.60 2.56
C LEU A 152 2.46 8.20 1.97
N GLY A 153 3.15 7.46 1.10
CA GLY A 153 4.38 7.97 0.45
C GLY A 153 4.13 9.17 -0.46
N GLU A 154 2.98 9.24 -1.13
CA GLU A 154 2.58 10.40 -1.94
C GLU A 154 2.36 11.62 -1.04
N THR A 155 1.62 11.45 0.05
CA THR A 155 1.37 12.52 1.04
C THR A 155 2.65 13.05 1.65
N MET A 156 3.54 12.17 2.10
CA MET A 156 4.80 12.59 2.73
C MET A 156 5.73 13.35 1.77
N ALA A 157 5.67 13.06 0.48
CA ALA A 157 6.51 13.68 -0.54
C ALA A 157 5.96 15.02 -1.07
N LEU A 158 4.77 15.46 -0.64
CA LEU A 158 4.17 16.72 -1.09
C LEU A 158 5.06 17.92 -0.75
N GLN A 159 5.20 18.81 -1.73
CA GLN A 159 5.83 20.11 -1.58
C GLN A 159 4.79 21.23 -1.63
N ARG A 160 5.14 22.42 -1.13
CA ARG A 160 4.22 23.57 -1.13
C ARG A 160 3.72 23.95 -2.53
N LYS A 161 4.59 23.85 -3.54
CA LYS A 161 4.23 24.11 -4.96
C LYS A 161 3.23 23.12 -5.54
N ASP A 162 3.03 21.97 -4.90
CA ASP A 162 2.08 20.95 -5.35
C ASP A 162 0.64 21.28 -4.95
N VAL A 163 0.42 22.32 -4.14
CA VAL A 163 -0.90 22.73 -3.68
C VAL A 163 -1.28 24.07 -4.36
N ASP A 164 -2.37 24.04 -5.09
CA ASP A 164 -3.01 25.25 -5.62
C ASP A 164 -4.25 25.59 -4.77
N PHE A 165 -4.09 26.57 -3.87
CA PHE A 165 -5.17 27.00 -2.99
C PHE A 165 -6.31 27.70 -3.72
N LYS A 166 -6.05 28.33 -4.90
CA LYS A 166 -7.09 29.00 -5.69
C LYS A 166 -7.94 27.99 -6.46
N ALA A 167 -7.29 26.99 -7.05
CA ALA A 167 -7.97 25.93 -7.78
C ALA A 167 -8.53 24.83 -6.88
N GLY A 168 -8.16 24.79 -5.60
CA GLY A 168 -8.55 23.73 -4.67
C GLY A 168 -7.98 22.37 -5.07
N THR A 169 -6.74 22.33 -5.56
CA THR A 169 -6.17 21.09 -6.11
C THR A 169 -4.80 20.77 -5.54
N ILE A 170 -4.48 19.47 -5.52
CA ILE A 170 -3.18 18.93 -5.09
C ILE A 170 -2.59 18.12 -6.24
N PHE A 171 -1.36 18.41 -6.63
CA PHE A 171 -0.64 17.71 -7.68
C PHE A 171 0.26 16.62 -7.08
N LEU A 172 -0.01 15.37 -7.39
CA LEU A 172 0.75 14.20 -6.92
C LEU A 172 1.80 13.82 -7.95
N ARG A 173 3.08 14.08 -7.58
CA ARG A 173 4.25 13.80 -8.43
C ARG A 173 4.81 12.41 -8.15
N LYS A 174 5.49 11.86 -9.14
CA LYS A 174 6.32 10.64 -9.01
C LYS A 174 5.65 9.51 -8.24
N THR A 175 4.39 9.26 -8.52
CA THR A 175 3.65 8.17 -7.89
C THR A 175 4.19 6.81 -8.37
N LYS A 176 3.68 5.72 -7.83
CA LYS A 176 4.01 4.37 -8.30
C LYS A 176 3.84 4.30 -9.82
N PHE A 177 4.84 3.80 -10.55
CA PHE A 177 4.94 3.77 -12.02
C PHE A 177 5.14 5.14 -12.71
N SER A 178 5.71 6.13 -12.00
CA SER A 178 5.99 7.48 -12.53
C SER A 178 4.75 8.21 -13.06
N LYS A 179 3.55 7.83 -12.64
CA LYS A 179 2.31 8.53 -12.99
C LYS A 179 2.16 9.78 -12.13
N GLU A 180 1.72 10.83 -12.75
CA GLU A 180 1.37 12.08 -12.07
C GLU A 180 -0.13 12.30 -12.20
N ARG A 181 -0.74 12.91 -11.20
CA ARG A 181 -2.16 13.23 -11.23
C ARG A 181 -2.49 14.44 -10.39
N LEU A 182 -3.48 15.20 -10.86
CA LEU A 182 -4.08 16.31 -10.14
C LEU A 182 -5.34 15.80 -9.46
N ILE A 183 -5.49 16.06 -8.16
CA ILE A 183 -6.66 15.68 -7.40
C ILE A 183 -7.32 16.92 -6.80
N PRO A 184 -8.67 17.06 -6.87
CA PRO A 184 -9.39 18.08 -6.15
C PRO A 184 -9.40 17.74 -4.64
N ALA A 185 -9.39 18.78 -3.82
CA ALA A 185 -9.55 18.68 -2.39
C ALA A 185 -10.71 19.59 -1.94
N HIS A 186 -11.44 19.15 -0.92
CA HIS A 186 -12.56 19.91 -0.39
C HIS A 186 -12.07 21.24 0.21
N GLU A 187 -12.88 22.30 0.08
CA GLU A 187 -12.55 23.66 0.52
C GLU A 187 -12.10 23.70 1.99
N SER A 188 -12.82 23.03 2.88
CA SER A 188 -12.45 22.97 4.30
C SER A 188 -11.08 22.34 4.58
N LEU A 189 -10.66 21.38 3.76
CA LEU A 189 -9.31 20.81 3.85
C LEU A 189 -8.27 21.82 3.36
N MET A 190 -8.57 22.56 2.29
CA MET A 190 -7.66 23.57 1.75
C MET A 190 -7.46 24.74 2.71
N GLU A 191 -8.52 25.19 3.40
CA GLU A 191 -8.42 26.22 4.45
C GLU A 191 -7.50 25.81 5.59
N ILE A 192 -7.68 24.58 6.12
CA ILE A 192 -6.81 24.06 7.20
C ILE A 192 -5.38 23.87 6.71
N LEU A 193 -5.19 23.43 5.46
CA LEU A 193 -3.87 23.23 4.86
C LEU A 193 -3.15 24.58 4.64
N GLU A 194 -3.88 25.65 4.30
CA GLU A 194 -3.33 26.99 4.20
C GLU A 194 -2.83 27.49 5.56
N GLN A 195 -3.67 27.38 6.60
CA GLN A 195 -3.30 27.72 7.96
C GLN A 195 -2.07 26.91 8.44
N TYR A 196 -2.03 25.64 8.10
CA TYR A 196 -0.90 24.76 8.38
C TYR A 196 0.38 25.25 7.71
N CYS A 197 0.33 25.63 6.42
CA CYS A 197 1.49 26.17 5.71
C CYS A 197 1.97 27.51 6.29
N LEU A 198 1.06 28.37 6.75
CA LEU A 198 1.38 29.61 7.45
C LEU A 198 2.06 29.32 8.79
N ALA A 199 1.52 28.39 9.59
CA ALA A 199 2.09 28.02 10.89
C ALA A 199 3.50 27.44 10.77
N LEU A 200 3.80 26.71 9.70
CA LEU A 200 5.15 26.20 9.40
C LEU A 200 6.08 27.23 8.77
N GLY A 201 5.57 28.41 8.36
CA GLY A 201 6.36 29.43 7.66
C GLY A 201 6.88 28.97 6.29
N ILE A 202 6.07 28.15 5.56
CA ILE A 202 6.42 27.60 4.26
C ILE A 202 5.58 28.15 3.10
N MET A 203 4.66 29.08 3.37
CA MET A 203 3.74 29.63 2.36
C MET A 203 4.46 30.14 1.11
N ASP A 204 5.56 30.88 1.31
CA ASP A 204 6.37 31.50 0.26
C ASP A 204 7.58 30.65 -0.16
N LYS A 205 7.61 29.35 0.22
CA LYS A 205 8.70 28.43 -0.07
C LYS A 205 8.21 27.29 -0.95
N PRO A 206 8.16 27.45 -2.28
CA PRO A 206 7.54 26.47 -3.18
C PRO A 206 8.15 25.08 -3.09
N ASP A 207 9.46 24.96 -2.85
CA ASP A 207 10.18 23.68 -2.80
C ASP A 207 10.22 23.06 -1.39
N ALA A 208 9.69 23.75 -0.37
CA ALA A 208 9.59 23.18 0.97
C ALA A 208 8.62 22.00 0.99
N TYR A 209 9.00 20.93 1.67
CA TYR A 209 8.07 19.82 1.92
C TYR A 209 6.95 20.28 2.86
N LEU A 210 5.72 19.83 2.58
CA LEU A 210 4.59 20.04 3.52
C LEU A 210 4.85 19.31 4.85
N PHE A 211 5.51 18.18 4.79
CA PHE A 211 5.88 17.39 5.96
C PHE A 211 7.40 17.33 6.07
N PRO A 212 8.08 18.40 6.54
CA PRO A 212 9.52 18.41 6.63
C PRO A 212 10.02 17.39 7.66
N GLY A 213 11.09 16.69 7.30
CA GLY A 213 11.81 15.81 8.20
C GLY A 213 12.71 16.57 9.18
N ARG A 214 13.65 15.87 9.79
CA ARG A 214 14.64 16.51 10.70
C ARG A 214 15.55 17.50 9.96
N LYS A 215 15.85 17.21 8.70
CA LYS A 215 16.57 18.11 7.81
C LYS A 215 15.59 18.65 6.77
N PRO A 216 15.57 19.95 6.49
CA PRO A 216 14.60 20.57 5.58
C PRO A 216 14.60 19.99 4.17
N GLU A 217 15.74 19.47 3.70
CA GLU A 217 15.91 18.82 2.40
C GLU A 217 15.31 17.42 2.30
N HIS A 218 14.86 16.87 3.42
CA HIS A 218 14.18 15.57 3.47
C HIS A 218 12.77 15.70 4.04
N HIS A 219 11.85 14.94 3.52
CA HIS A 219 10.50 14.86 4.07
C HIS A 219 10.42 13.90 5.27
N PHE A 220 9.36 14.04 6.05
CA PHE A 220 8.96 13.09 7.08
C PHE A 220 8.71 11.72 6.45
N THR A 221 9.31 10.67 6.96
CA THR A 221 9.25 9.35 6.33
C THR A 221 7.95 8.62 6.64
N SER A 222 7.51 7.76 5.72
CA SER A 222 6.36 6.87 5.96
C SER A 222 6.53 6.06 7.25
N ARG A 223 7.74 5.57 7.54
CA ARG A 223 8.02 4.81 8.75
C ARG A 223 7.82 5.64 10.03
N GLN A 224 8.24 6.91 10.01
CA GLN A 224 8.00 7.81 11.15
C GLN A 224 6.51 8.05 11.33
N MET A 225 5.78 8.29 10.24
CA MET A 225 4.33 8.47 10.30
C MET A 225 3.61 7.21 10.81
N ASP A 226 4.00 6.02 10.35
CA ASP A 226 3.45 4.74 10.84
C ASP A 226 3.71 4.54 12.35
N THR A 227 4.88 4.98 12.85
CA THR A 227 5.20 4.91 14.29
C THR A 227 4.25 5.77 15.11
N TRP A 228 4.05 7.02 14.70
CA TRP A 228 3.13 7.94 15.40
C TRP A 228 1.68 7.51 15.25
N PHE A 229 1.30 7.00 14.11
CA PHE A 229 -0.05 6.48 13.91
C PHE A 229 -0.33 5.25 14.76
N SER A 230 0.66 4.38 14.94
CA SER A 230 0.54 3.23 15.86
C SER A 230 0.32 3.68 17.32
N GLU A 231 0.94 4.79 17.73
CA GLU A 231 0.71 5.37 19.05
C GLU A 231 -0.70 5.97 19.15
N ILE A 232 -1.19 6.65 18.13
CA ILE A 232 -2.57 7.15 18.08
C ILE A 232 -3.57 6.00 18.19
N LEU A 233 -3.38 4.90 17.44
CA LEU A 233 -4.25 3.71 17.54
C LEU A 233 -4.25 3.12 18.95
N ARG A 234 -3.09 3.10 19.61
CA ARG A 234 -2.99 2.65 21.01
C ARG A 234 -3.77 3.55 21.96
N LEU A 235 -3.65 4.87 21.82
CA LEU A 235 -4.37 5.86 22.62
C LEU A 235 -5.89 5.82 22.36
N SER A 236 -6.28 5.59 21.13
CA SER A 236 -7.68 5.44 20.70
C SER A 236 -8.30 4.11 21.16
N ASN A 237 -7.54 3.26 21.85
CA ASN A 237 -7.97 1.93 22.30
C ASN A 237 -8.53 1.05 21.17
N ILE A 238 -8.05 1.25 19.94
CA ILE A 238 -8.39 0.40 18.79
C ILE A 238 -7.59 -0.88 18.93
N ASP A 239 -8.26 -1.96 19.36
CA ASP A 239 -7.60 -3.22 19.69
C ASP A 239 -7.07 -3.94 18.44
N GLN A 240 -5.77 -4.22 18.48
CA GLN A 240 -5.05 -4.91 17.40
C GLN A 240 -4.79 -6.40 17.71
N ARG A 241 -5.09 -6.87 18.94
CA ARG A 241 -4.56 -8.13 19.47
C ARG A 241 -5.42 -9.36 19.20
N ASN A 242 -6.72 -9.21 19.05
CA ASN A 242 -7.70 -10.32 19.03
C ASN A 242 -8.35 -10.55 17.65
N LYS A 243 -7.58 -10.44 16.56
CA LYS A 243 -8.13 -10.56 15.22
C LYS A 243 -8.04 -11.96 14.65
N PRO A 244 -9.04 -12.39 13.87
CA PRO A 244 -8.95 -13.61 13.05
C PRO A 244 -7.70 -13.58 12.16
N LYS A 245 -7.17 -14.77 11.88
CA LYS A 245 -5.88 -14.94 11.14
C LYS A 245 -5.84 -14.23 9.78
N ASN A 246 -6.99 -13.97 9.17
CA ASN A 246 -7.14 -13.42 7.81
C ASN A 246 -7.50 -11.94 7.78
N GLU A 247 -7.88 -11.34 8.91
CA GLU A 247 -8.17 -9.92 8.99
C GLU A 247 -6.90 -9.10 9.13
N ARG A 248 -6.87 -7.96 8.45
CA ARG A 248 -5.82 -6.97 8.65
C ARG A 248 -6.11 -6.10 9.85
N SER A 249 -5.04 -5.74 10.54
CA SER A 249 -5.07 -4.75 11.59
C SER A 249 -5.38 -3.35 11.02
N ALA A 250 -5.98 -2.50 11.85
CA ALA A 250 -6.06 -1.07 11.58
C ALA A 250 -4.66 -0.53 11.26
N CYS A 251 -4.54 0.25 10.21
CA CYS A 251 -3.29 0.88 9.78
C CYS A 251 -3.60 2.14 8.99
N ILE A 252 -2.59 2.97 8.79
CA ILE A 252 -2.76 4.26 8.11
C ILE A 252 -3.31 4.11 6.68
N HIS A 253 -3.02 3.01 5.98
CA HIS A 253 -3.55 2.74 4.64
C HIS A 253 -5.07 2.52 4.62
N CYS A 254 -5.68 2.20 5.77
CA CYS A 254 -7.12 2.04 5.90
C CYS A 254 -7.91 3.33 5.64
N PHE A 255 -7.30 4.51 5.79
CA PHE A 255 -7.93 5.78 5.38
C PHE A 255 -8.24 5.81 3.88
N ARG A 256 -7.38 5.23 3.05
CA ARG A 256 -7.65 5.14 1.62
C ARG A 256 -8.80 4.18 1.32
N HIS A 257 -8.93 3.09 2.06
CA HIS A 257 -10.10 2.20 1.94
C HIS A 257 -11.38 2.92 2.37
N LEU A 258 -11.32 3.64 3.50
CA LEU A 258 -12.44 4.43 4.00
C LEU A 258 -12.84 5.55 3.01
N PHE A 259 -11.88 6.26 2.43
CA PHE A 259 -12.13 7.27 1.40
C PHE A 259 -12.90 6.68 0.21
N VAL A 260 -12.47 5.53 -0.30
CA VAL A 260 -13.15 4.85 -1.42
C VAL A 260 -14.58 4.51 -1.04
N LEU A 261 -14.79 3.89 0.12
CA LEU A 261 -16.12 3.50 0.60
C LEU A 261 -17.04 4.72 0.75
N LYS A 262 -16.57 5.78 1.44
CA LYS A 262 -17.37 7.02 1.61
C LYS A 262 -17.66 7.71 0.27
N SER A 263 -16.71 7.70 -0.67
CA SER A 263 -16.93 8.26 -2.02
C SER A 263 -17.99 7.46 -2.78
N MET A 264 -17.98 6.14 -2.70
CA MET A 264 -19.02 5.29 -3.30
C MET A 264 -20.40 5.57 -2.70
N GLN A 265 -20.50 5.62 -1.36
CA GLN A 265 -21.74 5.95 -0.65
C GLN A 265 -22.30 7.32 -1.04
N GLN A 266 -21.44 8.32 -1.20
CA GLN A 266 -21.84 9.66 -1.62
C GLN A 266 -22.35 9.69 -3.08
N LEU A 267 -21.69 8.97 -3.99
CA LEU A 267 -22.14 8.85 -5.38
C LEU A 267 -23.50 8.17 -5.46
N GLU A 268 -23.69 7.09 -4.73
CA GLU A 268 -24.94 6.35 -4.65
C GLU A 268 -26.08 7.21 -4.08
N ALA A 269 -25.83 7.90 -2.96
CA ALA A 269 -26.78 8.85 -2.37
C ALA A 269 -27.13 10.02 -3.31
N ALA A 270 -26.22 10.40 -4.22
CA ALA A 270 -26.48 11.40 -5.25
C ALA A 270 -27.23 10.84 -6.48
N GLY A 271 -27.64 9.57 -6.47
CA GLY A 271 -28.35 8.92 -7.56
C GLY A 271 -27.46 8.49 -8.73
N HIS A 272 -26.15 8.42 -8.52
CA HIS A 272 -25.19 7.87 -9.47
C HIS A 272 -24.83 6.45 -9.06
N PRO A 273 -25.46 5.41 -9.62
CA PRO A 273 -25.13 4.04 -9.29
C PRO A 273 -23.65 3.81 -9.61
N VAL A 274 -22.93 3.21 -8.67
CA VAL A 274 -21.49 2.91 -8.83
C VAL A 274 -21.39 1.74 -9.81
N ASP A 275 -21.23 2.03 -11.08
CA ASP A 275 -20.90 1.02 -12.08
C ASP A 275 -19.40 0.70 -12.00
N LEU A 276 -19.05 -0.59 -12.11
CA LEU A 276 -17.68 -1.07 -12.26
C LEU A 276 -16.94 -0.41 -13.44
N ASN A 277 -17.69 0.09 -14.42
CA ASN A 277 -17.15 0.84 -15.56
C ASN A 277 -16.91 2.33 -15.27
N ASP A 278 -17.26 2.82 -14.08
CA ASP A 278 -16.98 4.21 -13.72
C ASP A 278 -15.47 4.40 -13.52
N LEU A 279 -14.82 4.95 -14.54
CA LEU A 279 -13.38 5.18 -14.58
C LEU A 279 -12.93 6.35 -13.67
N LEU A 280 -13.85 7.10 -13.08
CA LEU A 280 -13.52 8.29 -12.30
C LEU A 280 -12.73 7.93 -11.05
N LEU A 281 -13.22 6.99 -10.24
CA LEU A 281 -12.57 6.61 -8.99
C LEU A 281 -11.24 5.88 -9.21
N PRO A 282 -11.10 4.90 -10.12
CA PRO A 282 -9.82 4.31 -10.48
C PRO A 282 -8.80 5.33 -10.98
N THR A 283 -9.25 6.27 -11.83
CA THR A 283 -8.41 7.36 -12.37
C THR A 283 -7.94 8.29 -11.25
N TYR A 284 -8.84 8.72 -10.39
CA TYR A 284 -8.55 9.54 -9.21
C TYR A 284 -7.51 8.87 -8.31
N LEU A 285 -7.70 7.60 -8.02
CA LEU A 285 -6.80 6.82 -7.18
C LEU A 285 -5.47 6.47 -7.85
N GLY A 286 -5.36 6.58 -9.18
CA GLY A 286 -4.19 6.17 -9.95
C GLY A 286 -3.99 4.66 -9.90
N HIS A 287 -5.06 3.88 -10.12
CA HIS A 287 -5.00 2.44 -10.31
C HIS A 287 -4.61 2.11 -11.75
N GLU A 288 -3.84 1.02 -11.95
CA GLU A 288 -3.44 0.58 -13.28
C GLU A 288 -4.50 -0.29 -13.94
N CYS A 289 -5.29 -0.98 -13.14
CA CYS A 289 -6.35 -1.84 -13.65
C CYS A 289 -7.59 -1.76 -12.74
N LEU A 290 -8.74 -2.04 -13.32
CA LEU A 290 -10.03 -2.09 -12.63
C LEU A 290 -10.04 -3.15 -11.50
N ILE A 291 -9.25 -4.24 -11.64
CA ILE A 291 -9.13 -5.29 -10.63
C ILE A 291 -8.63 -4.73 -9.28
N ASP A 292 -7.84 -3.67 -9.27
CA ASP A 292 -7.42 -3.03 -8.02
C ASP A 292 -8.55 -2.27 -7.36
N THR A 293 -9.52 -1.78 -8.14
CA THR A 293 -10.76 -1.17 -7.65
C THR A 293 -11.81 -2.22 -7.28
N ASP A 294 -11.90 -3.33 -8.01
CA ASP A 294 -12.79 -4.46 -7.72
C ASP A 294 -12.62 -5.02 -6.29
N LYS A 295 -11.42 -4.91 -5.72
CA LYS A 295 -11.19 -5.28 -4.33
C LYS A 295 -12.03 -4.46 -3.35
N TYR A 296 -12.34 -3.22 -3.68
CA TYR A 296 -13.19 -2.35 -2.86
C TYR A 296 -14.68 -2.67 -3.05
N MET A 297 -15.08 -3.08 -4.24
CA MET A 297 -16.47 -3.47 -4.51
C MET A 297 -16.90 -4.71 -3.72
N ARG A 298 -15.99 -5.64 -3.49
CA ARG A 298 -16.26 -6.84 -2.66
C ARG A 298 -16.58 -6.50 -1.20
N PHE A 299 -16.27 -5.31 -0.73
CA PHE A 299 -16.51 -4.87 0.64
C PHE A 299 -17.81 -4.09 0.77
N SER A 300 -18.26 -3.41 -0.28
CA SER A 300 -19.48 -2.61 -0.24
C SER A 300 -20.72 -3.47 0.07
N GLY A 301 -20.82 -4.69 -0.48
CA GLY A 301 -21.93 -5.61 -0.24
C GLY A 301 -22.09 -6.06 1.21
N VAL A 302 -20.99 -6.15 1.98
CA VAL A 302 -21.03 -6.54 3.41
C VAL A 302 -21.28 -5.33 4.32
N GLN A 303 -20.87 -4.13 3.87
CA GLN A 303 -20.87 -2.90 4.68
C GLN A 303 -21.98 -1.92 4.29
N VAL A 304 -22.69 -2.18 3.19
CA VAL A 304 -23.84 -1.43 2.75
C VAL A 304 -24.97 -2.44 2.41
N PRO A 305 -25.66 -2.98 3.44
CA PRO A 305 -26.71 -3.98 3.27
C PRO A 305 -27.84 -3.52 2.33
N GLU A 306 -28.17 -2.24 2.37
CA GLU A 306 -29.22 -1.63 1.52
C GLU A 306 -28.89 -1.73 0.02
N SER A 307 -27.62 -1.59 -0.35
CA SER A 307 -27.17 -1.75 -1.74
C SER A 307 -27.21 -3.22 -2.20
N LEU A 308 -26.97 -4.14 -1.26
CA LEU A 308 -27.08 -5.57 -1.54
C LEU A 308 -28.53 -5.97 -1.78
N GLU A 309 -29.44 -5.52 -0.93
CA GLU A 309 -30.89 -5.76 -1.06
C GLU A 309 -31.43 -5.15 -2.38
N ALA A 310 -31.01 -3.95 -2.74
CA ALA A 310 -31.37 -3.31 -4.00
C ALA A 310 -30.81 -4.07 -5.21
N PHE A 311 -29.60 -4.60 -5.13
CA PHE A 311 -28.99 -5.42 -6.16
C PHE A 311 -29.68 -6.77 -6.28
N GLU A 312 -29.97 -7.42 -5.17
CA GLU A 312 -30.73 -8.70 -5.16
C GLU A 312 -32.13 -8.51 -5.74
N ALA A 313 -32.83 -7.43 -5.37
CA ALA A 313 -34.14 -7.10 -5.94
C ALA A 313 -34.08 -6.78 -7.46
N PHE A 314 -32.98 -6.18 -7.92
CA PHE A 314 -32.76 -5.90 -9.35
C PHE A 314 -32.43 -7.17 -10.13
N THR A 315 -31.68 -8.10 -9.53
CA THR A 315 -31.25 -9.35 -10.18
C THR A 315 -32.25 -10.49 -10.03
N ASP A 316 -33.27 -10.33 -9.20
CA ASP A 316 -34.30 -11.33 -9.00
C ASP A 316 -35.03 -11.61 -10.33
N GLY A 317 -34.93 -12.86 -10.82
CA GLY A 317 -35.47 -13.29 -12.11
C GLY A 317 -34.65 -12.99 -13.37
N LEU A 318 -33.51 -12.23 -13.27
CA LEU A 318 -32.62 -11.97 -14.41
C LEU A 318 -31.55 -13.04 -14.59
N ILE A 319 -31.15 -13.72 -13.51
CA ILE A 319 -30.19 -14.82 -13.57
C ILE A 319 -30.92 -16.13 -13.36
N PRO A 320 -30.99 -17.04 -14.35
CA PRO A 320 -31.60 -18.34 -14.16
C PRO A 320 -30.80 -19.11 -13.10
N PHE A 321 -31.52 -19.71 -12.15
CA PHE A 321 -30.92 -20.56 -11.12
C PHE A 321 -30.28 -21.77 -11.82
N VAL A 322 -28.95 -21.81 -11.86
CA VAL A 322 -28.21 -22.97 -12.34
C VAL A 322 -27.81 -23.81 -11.14
N GLU A 323 -28.48 -24.91 -10.89
CA GLU A 323 -28.00 -25.95 -9.97
C GLU A 323 -26.67 -26.49 -10.54
N VAL A 324 -25.57 -26.14 -9.89
CA VAL A 324 -24.28 -26.79 -10.15
C VAL A 324 -24.27 -28.07 -9.32
N PRO A 325 -24.30 -29.27 -9.94
CA PRO A 325 -24.17 -30.52 -9.19
C PRO A 325 -22.77 -30.49 -8.54
N TYR A 326 -22.74 -30.52 -7.22
CA TYR A 326 -21.48 -30.76 -6.48
C TYR A 326 -20.99 -32.15 -6.88
N ALA A 327 -19.90 -32.26 -7.58
CA ALA A 327 -19.15 -33.49 -7.65
C ALA A 327 -18.52 -33.71 -6.26
N GLU A 328 -19.07 -34.69 -5.55
CA GLU A 328 -18.41 -35.31 -4.41
C GLU A 328 -17.17 -36.05 -4.96
N GLU A 329 -15.97 -35.58 -4.59
CA GLU A 329 -14.74 -36.35 -4.46
C GLU A 329 -13.83 -35.72 -3.41
#